data_a84501882d5578b88b55ed0d36d25bca
#
_entry.id   a84501882d5578b88b55ed0d36d25bca
#
_cell.length_a   1.000
_cell.length_b   1.000
_cell.length_c   1.000
_cell.angle_alpha   90.00
_cell.angle_beta   90.00
_cell.angle_gamma   90.00
#
_symmetry.space_group_name_H-M   'P 1'
#
loop_
_entity.id
_entity.type
_entity.pdbx_description
1 polymer ?
#
loop_
_entity_poly.entity_id
_entity_poly.type
_entity_poly.pdbx_seq_one_letter_code
_entity_poly.pdbx_strand_id
1 'polypeptide(L)'
;MSAATARHILVKTREEAENIKKQIEGGSGFCELAKKLSKCPSGNKGGDLGSFSPGQMVKEFDQVVFNEEVNKVHGPVQTQFGFHLIKITSRD
;
A
#
# COMPACT_ATOMS: atom_id res chain seq x y z
N MET A 1 18.10 13.93 -1.98
CA MET A 1 17.59 12.69 -2.55
C MET A 1 16.27 12.34 -1.89
N SER A 2 15.33 11.86 -2.69
CA SER A 2 14.02 11.47 -2.15
C SER A 2 14.02 10.00 -1.76
N ALA A 3 13.46 9.69 -0.62
CA ALA A 3 13.20 8.33 -0.19
C ALA A 3 11.89 8.31 0.57
N ALA A 4 11.23 7.16 0.56
CA ALA A 4 9.96 7.00 1.25
C ALA A 4 9.89 5.62 1.88
N THR A 5 9.07 5.50 2.91
CA THR A 5 8.68 4.19 3.45
C THR A 5 7.18 4.06 3.30
N ALA A 6 6.73 2.87 2.98
CA ALA A 6 5.31 2.61 2.75
C ALA A 6 4.94 1.19 3.12
N ARG A 7 3.64 0.97 3.30
CA ARG A 7 3.05 -0.36 3.47
C ARG A 7 2.01 -0.54 2.38
N HIS A 8 1.79 -1.78 1.94
CA HIS A 8 0.74 -2.03 0.97
C HIS A 8 0.03 -3.35 1.23
N ILE A 9 -1.18 -3.47 0.65
CA ILE A 9 -1.95 -4.69 0.63
C ILE A 9 -2.27 -4.98 -0.82
N LEU A 10 -1.91 -6.17 -1.30
CA LEU A 10 -2.20 -6.60 -2.66
C LEU A 10 -3.33 -7.61 -2.66
N VAL A 11 -4.36 -7.35 -3.45
CA VAL A 11 -5.48 -8.27 -3.64
C VAL A 11 -5.81 -8.40 -5.13
N LYS A 12 -6.65 -9.36 -5.47
CA LYS A 12 -6.96 -9.66 -6.88
C LYS A 12 -7.99 -8.75 -7.51
N THR A 13 -8.92 -8.21 -6.73
CA THR A 13 -10.05 -7.44 -7.26
C THR A 13 -10.16 -6.07 -6.61
N ARG A 14 -10.72 -5.13 -7.35
CA ARG A 14 -11.00 -3.78 -6.84
C ARG A 14 -11.98 -3.85 -5.65
N GLU A 15 -12.98 -4.71 -5.75
CA GLU A 15 -14.00 -4.85 -4.70
C GLU A 15 -13.37 -5.27 -3.37
N GLU A 16 -12.47 -6.24 -3.40
CA GLU A 16 -11.74 -6.65 -2.19
C GLU A 16 -10.95 -5.49 -1.61
N ALA A 17 -10.25 -4.75 -2.48
CA ALA A 17 -9.44 -3.60 -2.03
C ALA A 17 -10.32 -2.52 -1.41
N GLU A 18 -11.46 -2.21 -2.02
CA GLU A 18 -12.38 -1.20 -1.49
C GLU A 18 -12.96 -1.62 -0.14
N ASN A 19 -13.31 -2.89 0.03
CA ASN A 19 -13.81 -3.41 1.30
C ASN A 19 -12.75 -3.31 2.40
N ILE A 20 -11.51 -3.64 2.09
CA ILE A 20 -10.40 -3.53 3.03
C ILE A 20 -10.17 -2.06 3.42
N LYS A 21 -10.21 -1.17 2.44
CA LYS A 21 -10.04 0.27 2.69
C LYS A 21 -11.11 0.79 3.64
N LYS A 22 -12.36 0.36 3.47
CA LYS A 22 -13.45 0.73 4.38
C LYS A 22 -13.20 0.24 5.79
N GLN A 23 -12.69 -0.97 5.95
CA GLN A 23 -12.34 -1.51 7.26
C GLN A 23 -11.26 -0.70 7.94
N ILE A 24 -10.24 -0.29 7.18
CA ILE A 24 -9.15 0.54 7.71
C ILE A 24 -9.69 1.90 8.15
N GLU A 25 -10.51 2.52 7.33
CA GLU A 25 -11.14 3.80 7.64
C GLU A 25 -12.06 3.70 8.85
N GLY A 26 -12.64 2.52 9.09
CA GLY A 26 -13.47 2.25 10.27
C GLY A 26 -12.70 1.90 11.53
N GLY A 27 -11.36 1.87 11.48
CA GLY A 27 -10.54 1.63 12.66
C GLY A 27 -9.76 0.33 12.68
N SER A 28 -9.90 -0.52 11.67
CA SER A 28 -9.12 -1.77 11.61
C SER A 28 -7.66 -1.48 11.31
N GLY A 29 -6.75 -2.30 11.84
CA GLY A 29 -5.32 -2.13 11.65
C GLY A 29 -4.88 -2.52 10.25
N PHE A 30 -4.13 -1.63 9.59
CA PHE A 30 -3.58 -1.90 8.27
C PHE A 30 -2.67 -3.13 8.28
N CYS A 31 -1.78 -3.21 9.27
CA CYS A 31 -0.83 -4.32 9.38
C CYS A 31 -1.53 -5.66 9.55
N GLU A 32 -2.57 -5.69 10.38
CA GLU A 32 -3.34 -6.92 10.63
C GLU A 32 -4.02 -7.40 9.35
N LEU A 33 -4.64 -6.49 8.60
CA LEU A 33 -5.32 -6.83 7.36
C LEU A 33 -4.31 -7.26 6.29
N ALA A 34 -3.14 -6.63 6.26
CA ALA A 34 -2.08 -7.04 5.35
C ALA A 34 -1.63 -8.47 5.63
N LYS A 35 -1.45 -8.83 6.89
CA LYS A 35 -1.05 -10.19 7.27
C LYS A 35 -2.08 -11.22 6.89
N LYS A 36 -3.36 -10.89 7.01
CA LYS A 36 -4.46 -11.82 6.73
C LYS A 36 -4.78 -11.93 5.24
N LEU A 37 -4.75 -10.82 4.52
CA LEU A 37 -5.41 -10.72 3.23
C LEU A 37 -4.49 -10.40 2.06
N SER A 38 -3.31 -9.83 2.31
CA SER A 38 -2.41 -9.46 1.22
C SER A 38 -1.85 -10.69 0.52
N LYS A 39 -1.85 -10.66 -0.81
CA LYS A 39 -1.29 -11.71 -1.65
C LYS A 39 0.22 -11.55 -1.85
N CYS A 40 0.78 -10.43 -1.39
CA CYS A 40 2.20 -10.17 -1.50
C CYS A 40 2.95 -10.74 -0.28
N PRO A 41 4.16 -11.30 -0.45
CA PRO A 41 4.95 -11.79 0.68
C PRO A 41 5.21 -10.74 1.77
N SER A 42 5.26 -9.46 1.42
CA SER A 42 5.40 -8.37 2.39
C SER A 42 4.24 -8.34 3.39
N GLY A 43 3.12 -8.98 3.09
CA GLY A 43 2.00 -9.11 4.02
C GLY A 43 2.41 -9.70 5.36
N ASN A 44 3.37 -10.63 5.37
CA ASN A 44 3.88 -11.23 6.60
C ASN A 44 4.53 -10.21 7.54
N LYS A 45 4.91 -9.06 7.01
CA LYS A 45 5.50 -7.94 7.77
C LYS A 45 4.53 -6.77 7.90
N GLY A 46 3.23 -7.05 7.80
CA GLY A 46 2.21 -6.01 7.84
C GLY A 46 2.17 -5.14 6.59
N GLY A 47 2.70 -5.64 5.48
CA GLY A 47 2.76 -4.92 4.23
C GLY A 47 3.96 -3.99 4.09
N ASP A 48 4.87 -4.00 5.05
CA ASP A 48 6.03 -3.11 5.08
C ASP A 48 6.97 -3.37 3.91
N LEU A 49 7.23 -2.34 3.12
CA LEU A 49 8.12 -2.40 1.96
C LEU A 49 9.52 -1.87 2.25
N GLY A 50 9.73 -1.32 3.45
CA GLY A 50 11.00 -0.69 3.78
C GLY A 50 11.16 0.65 3.08
N SER A 51 12.39 1.12 2.99
CA SER A 51 12.71 2.40 2.35
C SER A 51 13.06 2.18 0.87
N PHE A 52 12.60 3.08 0.03
CA PHE A 52 12.88 3.01 -1.41
C PHE A 52 12.88 4.41 -2.04
N SER A 53 13.50 4.50 -3.22
CA SER A 53 13.61 5.73 -3.98
C SER A 53 12.71 5.70 -5.22
N PRO A 54 12.43 6.87 -5.84
CA PRO A 54 11.67 6.88 -7.09
C PRO A 54 12.32 6.00 -8.15
N GLY A 55 11.48 5.26 -8.87
CA GLY A 55 11.94 4.36 -9.93
C GLY A 55 12.20 2.94 -9.49
N GLN A 56 12.21 2.65 -8.20
CA GLN A 56 12.42 1.29 -7.69
C GLN A 56 11.16 0.44 -7.72
N MET A 57 9.99 1.07 -7.67
CA MET A 57 8.70 0.39 -7.73
C MET A 57 8.06 0.59 -9.10
N VAL A 58 6.95 -0.10 -9.36
CA VAL A 58 6.20 0.12 -10.59
C VAL A 58 5.69 1.57 -10.63
N LYS A 59 5.51 2.08 -11.84
CA LYS A 59 5.16 3.49 -12.07
C LYS A 59 3.93 3.94 -11.29
N GLU A 60 2.88 3.14 -11.29
CA GLU A 60 1.62 3.47 -10.61
C GLU A 60 1.83 3.63 -9.10
N PHE A 61 2.68 2.79 -8.53
CA PHE A 61 3.01 2.82 -7.12
C PHE A 61 3.83 4.08 -6.79
N ASP A 62 4.83 4.36 -7.61
CA ASP A 62 5.67 5.56 -7.45
C ASP A 62 4.83 6.84 -7.46
N GLN A 63 3.88 6.95 -8.36
CA GLN A 63 3.04 8.13 -8.47
C GLN A 63 2.27 8.41 -7.18
N VAL A 64 1.79 7.35 -6.53
CA VAL A 64 1.09 7.50 -5.26
C VAL A 64 2.06 7.85 -4.15
N VAL A 65 3.13 7.08 -4.00
CA VAL A 65 4.05 7.23 -2.87
C VAL A 65 4.74 8.59 -2.84
N PHE A 66 5.11 9.12 -4.01
CA PHE A 66 5.87 10.37 -4.06
C PHE A 66 5.03 11.61 -4.29
N ASN A 67 3.70 11.47 -4.43
CA ASN A 67 2.82 12.62 -4.70
C ASN A 67 1.65 12.76 -3.71
N GLU A 68 1.21 11.68 -3.07
CA GLU A 68 0.03 11.70 -2.19
C GLU A 68 0.40 11.94 -0.74
N GLU A 69 -0.61 12.19 0.10
CA GLU A 69 -0.36 12.49 1.51
C GLU A 69 0.19 11.31 2.30
N VAL A 70 1.16 11.61 3.17
CA VAL A 70 1.73 10.64 4.11
C VAL A 70 0.70 10.34 5.22
N ASN A 71 0.75 9.12 5.74
CA ASN A 71 -0.11 8.62 6.82
C ASN A 71 -1.59 8.45 6.44
N LYS A 72 -1.89 8.40 5.16
CA LYS A 72 -3.23 8.08 4.66
C LYS A 72 -3.17 6.86 3.76
N VAL A 73 -4.29 6.14 3.69
CA VAL A 73 -4.41 4.98 2.80
C VAL A 73 -4.92 5.46 1.44
N HIS A 74 -4.20 5.10 0.40
CA HIS A 74 -4.54 5.46 -0.98
C HIS A 74 -4.86 4.23 -1.80
N GLY A 75 -5.72 4.37 -2.77
CA GLY A 75 -6.11 3.30 -3.67
C GLY A 75 -7.61 3.09 -3.71
N PRO A 76 -8.07 2.05 -4.36
CA PRO A 76 -7.27 0.99 -5.00
C PRO A 76 -6.45 1.47 -6.19
N VAL A 77 -5.19 1.05 -6.25
CA VAL A 77 -4.29 1.35 -7.36
C VAL A 77 -4.08 0.06 -8.15
N GLN A 78 -4.43 0.09 -9.42
CA GLN A 78 -4.25 -1.09 -10.28
C GLN A 78 -2.83 -1.16 -10.85
N THR A 79 -2.21 -2.33 -10.76
CA THR A 79 -0.93 -2.63 -11.39
C THR A 79 -1.05 -3.96 -12.11
N GLN A 80 0.02 -4.40 -12.76
CA GLN A 80 0.04 -5.72 -13.40
C GLN A 80 -0.12 -6.87 -12.42
N PHE A 81 0.06 -6.64 -11.13
CA PHE A 81 -0.05 -7.66 -10.09
C PHE A 81 -1.45 -7.76 -9.49
N GLY A 82 -2.28 -6.75 -9.66
CA GLY A 82 -3.62 -6.69 -9.09
C GLY A 82 -3.94 -5.30 -8.57
N PHE A 83 -4.64 -5.23 -7.44
CA PHE A 83 -5.03 -3.96 -6.83
C PHE A 83 -4.33 -3.78 -5.50
N HIS A 84 -3.76 -2.59 -5.30
CA HIS A 84 -3.01 -2.26 -4.09
C HIS A 84 -3.72 -1.20 -3.28
N LEU A 85 -3.66 -1.35 -1.96
CA LEU A 85 -3.89 -0.25 -1.03
C LEU A 85 -2.53 0.14 -0.49
N ILE A 86 -2.22 1.42 -0.51
CA ILE A 86 -0.90 1.93 -0.17
C ILE A 86 -1.01 2.92 0.98
N LYS A 87 -0.24 2.70 2.04
CA LYS A 87 -0.12 3.65 3.14
C LYS A 87 1.31 4.15 3.20
N ILE A 88 1.50 5.43 2.91
CA ILE A 88 2.82 6.06 2.96
C ILE A 88 3.10 6.38 4.43
N THR A 89 4.18 5.83 4.98
CA THR A 89 4.51 6.03 6.40
C THR A 89 5.49 7.16 6.61
N SER A 90 6.36 7.43 5.64
CA SER A 90 7.23 8.60 5.68
C SER A 90 7.72 8.95 4.27
N ARG A 91 8.14 10.19 4.10
CA ARG A 91 8.71 10.67 2.84
C ARG A 91 9.61 11.87 3.12
N ASP A 92 10.79 11.83 2.51
CA ASP A 92 11.73 12.97 2.58
C ASP A 92 11.24 14.16 1.79
#